data_65e3609d0f772d5a599bc77fad82a8b4
#
_entry.id   65e3609d0f772d5a599bc77fad82a8b4
#
_cell.length_a   1.000
_cell.length_b   1.000
_cell.length_c   1.000
_cell.angle_alpha   90.00
_cell.angle_beta   90.00
_cell.angle_gamma   90.00
#
_symmetry.space_group_name_H-M   'P 1'
#
loop_
_entity.id
_entity.type
_entity.pdbx_description
1 polymer ?
#
loop_
_entity_poly.entity_id
_entity_poly.type
_entity_poly.pdbx_seq_one_letter_code
_entity_poly.pdbx_strand_id
1 'polypeptide(L)'
;MLNHVMIGSNDINRSKKFYDAILGVIGASQPNERTNDGGQKRLFYAHEGSTFSVAEPINGEPVISSNGSTIGFICNSPEQIQEFHDVAVANGGTSVEDPPGLRQ
;
A
#
# COMPACT_ATOMS: atom_id res chain seq x y z
N MET A 1 5.63 12.85 12.48
CA MET A 1 6.86 12.07 12.63
C MET A 1 7.30 11.46 11.31
N LEU A 2 6.54 10.54 10.73
CA LEU A 2 6.92 9.97 9.44
C LEU A 2 6.52 10.90 8.30
N ASN A 3 7.45 11.13 7.38
CA ASN A 3 7.20 11.87 6.14
C ASN A 3 6.67 10.92 5.07
N HIS A 4 7.33 9.80 4.91
CA HIS A 4 6.95 8.80 3.92
C HIS A 4 7.42 7.42 4.33
N VAL A 5 6.81 6.40 3.73
CA VAL A 5 7.21 5.00 3.84
C VAL A 5 7.29 4.45 2.42
N MET A 6 8.31 3.66 2.15
CA MET A 6 8.47 3.02 0.84
C MET A 6 8.60 1.50 1.04
N ILE A 7 7.88 0.76 0.23
CA ILE A 7 7.99 -0.70 0.17
C ILE A 7 8.41 -1.14 -1.22
N GLY A 8 8.99 -2.33 -1.31
CA GLY A 8 9.39 -2.90 -2.59
C GLY A 8 8.27 -3.69 -3.25
N SER A 9 8.34 -3.81 -4.58
CA SER A 9 7.42 -4.63 -5.35
C SER A 9 8.18 -5.42 -6.42
N ASN A 10 7.84 -6.71 -6.57
CA ASN A 10 8.34 -7.55 -7.65
C ASN A 10 7.47 -7.42 -8.92
N ASP A 11 6.28 -6.86 -8.80
CA ASP A 11 5.34 -6.65 -9.90
C ASP A 11 4.60 -5.33 -9.66
N ILE A 12 5.17 -4.26 -10.20
CA ILE A 12 4.67 -2.90 -9.93
C ILE A 12 3.26 -2.68 -10.47
N ASN A 13 2.88 -3.33 -11.58
CA ASN A 13 1.54 -3.19 -12.13
C ASN A 13 0.49 -3.86 -11.24
N ARG A 14 0.82 -5.02 -10.69
CA ARG A 14 -0.05 -5.71 -9.74
C ARG A 14 -0.17 -4.93 -8.43
N SER A 15 0.93 -4.39 -7.94
CA SER A 15 0.94 -3.54 -6.74
C SER A 15 0.12 -2.28 -6.97
N LYS A 16 0.24 -1.64 -8.13
CA LYS A 16 -0.55 -0.46 -8.47
C LYS A 16 -2.04 -0.76 -8.40
N LYS A 17 -2.49 -1.84 -9.01
CA LYS A 17 -3.90 -2.22 -9.00
C LYS A 17 -4.41 -2.42 -7.57
N PHE A 18 -3.63 -3.10 -6.75
CA PHE A 18 -3.96 -3.35 -5.35
C PHE A 18 -4.06 -2.04 -4.54
N TYR A 19 -3.01 -1.22 -4.58
CA TYR A 19 -2.96 0.00 -3.79
C TYR A 19 -3.89 1.10 -4.31
N ASP A 20 -4.10 1.21 -5.62
CA ASP A 20 -5.11 2.12 -6.17
C ASP A 20 -6.49 1.79 -5.57
N ALA A 21 -6.81 0.51 -5.48
CA ALA A 21 -8.10 0.06 -4.95
C ALA A 21 -8.23 0.34 -3.45
N ILE A 22 -7.28 -0.10 -2.63
CA ILE A 22 -7.42 0.05 -1.17
C ILE A 22 -7.25 1.49 -0.70
N LEU A 23 -6.31 2.23 -1.28
CA LEU A 23 -6.08 3.63 -0.89
C LEU A 23 -7.19 4.53 -1.41
N GLY A 24 -7.87 4.13 -2.49
CA GLY A 24 -9.08 4.81 -2.94
C GLY A 24 -10.21 4.78 -1.92
N VAL A 25 -10.31 3.71 -1.12
CA VAL A 25 -11.31 3.60 -0.05
C VAL A 25 -11.16 4.72 0.98
N ILE A 26 -9.92 5.09 1.33
CA ILE A 26 -9.67 6.15 2.32
C ILE A 26 -9.58 7.54 1.68
N GLY A 27 -9.79 7.64 0.38
CA GLY A 27 -9.84 8.92 -0.34
C GLY A 27 -8.53 9.39 -0.93
N ALA A 28 -7.50 8.55 -0.97
CA ALA A 28 -6.24 8.92 -1.61
C ALA A 28 -6.40 9.04 -3.12
N SER A 29 -5.73 10.02 -3.71
CA SER A 29 -5.72 10.21 -5.17
C SER A 29 -4.87 9.16 -5.86
N GLN A 30 -4.98 9.10 -7.19
CA GLN A 30 -4.11 8.27 -8.02
C GLN A 30 -2.63 8.62 -7.77
N PRO A 31 -1.71 7.65 -7.88
CA PRO A 31 -0.32 7.89 -7.57
C PRO A 31 0.39 8.70 -8.66
N ASN A 32 1.46 9.38 -8.28
CA ASN A 32 2.44 9.87 -9.22
C ASN A 32 3.38 8.73 -9.57
N GLU A 33 3.59 8.50 -10.86
CA GLU A 33 4.53 7.50 -11.33
C GLU A 33 5.83 8.17 -11.75
N ARG A 34 6.95 7.60 -11.32
CA ARG A 34 8.28 8.06 -11.70
C ARG A 34 9.16 6.88 -12.04
N THR A 35 10.11 7.11 -12.94
CA THR A 35 11.14 6.12 -13.27
C THR A 35 12.48 6.75 -12.94
N ASN A 36 13.30 6.07 -12.14
CA ASN A 36 14.62 6.59 -11.80
C ASN A 36 15.63 6.35 -12.93
N ASP A 37 16.86 6.82 -12.76
CA ASP A 37 17.91 6.72 -13.79
C ASP A 37 18.27 5.27 -14.13
N GLY A 38 18.10 4.36 -13.19
CA GLY A 38 18.34 2.93 -13.40
C GLY A 38 17.18 2.17 -14.05
N GLY A 39 16.09 2.86 -14.37
CA GLY A 39 14.91 2.26 -15.00
C GLY A 39 13.89 1.68 -14.02
N GLN A 40 14.11 1.77 -12.72
CA GLN A 40 13.16 1.27 -11.74
C GLN A 40 11.97 2.23 -11.60
N LYS A 41 10.76 1.67 -11.60
CA LYS A 41 9.51 2.42 -11.48
C LYS A 41 9.14 2.61 -10.02
N ARG A 42 8.55 3.76 -9.72
CA ARG A 42 8.07 4.13 -8.40
C ARG A 42 6.69 4.74 -8.46
N LEU A 43 5.86 4.39 -7.48
CA LEU A 43 4.52 4.96 -7.30
C LEU A 43 4.53 5.75 -5.99
N PHE A 44 3.99 6.97 -6.03
CA PHE A 44 3.89 7.83 -4.84
C PHE A 44 2.43 8.19 -4.59
N TYR A 45 1.88 7.67 -3.49
CA TYR A 45 0.53 7.99 -3.05
C TYR A 45 0.61 9.03 -1.93
N ALA A 46 0.10 10.22 -2.19
CA ALA A 46 0.05 11.28 -1.18
C ALA A 46 -1.38 11.43 -0.65
N HIS A 47 -1.51 11.51 0.67
CA HIS A 47 -2.81 11.67 1.32
C HIS A 47 -2.63 12.27 2.71
N GLU A 48 -3.33 13.38 2.97
CA GLU A 48 -3.38 14.02 4.28
C GLU A 48 -2.01 14.24 4.92
N GLY A 49 -1.07 14.74 4.14
CA GLY A 49 0.26 15.14 4.64
C GLY A 49 1.30 14.03 4.72
N SER A 50 0.95 12.81 4.36
CA SER A 50 1.92 11.71 4.30
C SER A 50 1.97 11.08 2.92
N THR A 51 3.04 10.33 2.66
CA THR A 51 3.26 9.65 1.39
C THR A 51 3.55 8.18 1.62
N PHE A 52 2.85 7.34 0.90
CA PHE A 52 3.12 5.91 0.82
C PHE A 52 3.66 5.61 -0.58
N SER A 53 4.78 4.92 -0.66
CA SER A 53 5.45 4.66 -1.93
C SER A 53 5.67 3.18 -2.16
N VAL A 54 5.56 2.77 -3.42
CA VAL A 54 5.85 1.40 -3.87
C VAL A 54 6.88 1.50 -4.96
N ALA A 55 7.95 0.72 -4.88
CA ALA A 55 9.08 0.83 -5.79
C ALA A 55 9.62 -0.52 -6.22
N GLU A 56 10.08 -0.59 -7.47
CA GLU A 56 10.97 -1.66 -7.87
C GLU A 56 12.32 -1.45 -7.19
N PRO A 57 12.95 -2.50 -6.60
CA PRO A 57 14.21 -2.33 -5.86
C PRO A 57 15.33 -1.77 -6.73
N ILE A 58 16.06 -0.77 -6.21
CA ILE A 58 17.11 -0.11 -6.98
C ILE A 58 18.32 -1.01 -7.23
N ASN A 59 18.50 -2.05 -6.43
CA ASN A 59 19.60 -3.01 -6.62
C ASN A 59 19.25 -4.14 -7.62
N GLY A 60 18.03 -4.13 -8.16
CA GLY A 60 17.57 -5.16 -9.11
C GLY A 60 17.33 -6.53 -8.51
N GLU A 61 17.47 -6.70 -7.21
CA GLU A 61 17.24 -7.97 -6.55
C GLU A 61 15.76 -8.16 -6.22
N PRO A 62 15.30 -9.42 -6.08
CA PRO A 62 13.91 -9.67 -5.65
C PRO A 62 13.62 -9.06 -4.29
N VAL A 63 12.38 -8.61 -4.13
CA VAL A 63 11.87 -8.12 -2.85
C VAL A 63 11.76 -9.27 -1.87
N ILE A 64 12.22 -9.04 -0.64
CA ILE A 64 12.02 -9.98 0.46
C ILE A 64 10.95 -9.43 1.39
N SER A 65 10.25 -10.34 2.08
CA SER A 65 9.30 -9.96 3.10
C SER A 65 10.05 -9.45 4.33
N SER A 66 9.63 -8.30 4.87
CA SER A 66 10.15 -7.78 6.13
C SER A 66 9.36 -8.41 7.26
N ASN A 67 9.72 -9.62 7.64
CA ASN A 67 9.02 -10.38 8.67
C ASN A 67 8.97 -9.58 9.98
N GLY A 68 7.77 -9.40 10.52
CA GLY A 68 7.55 -8.61 11.73
C GLY A 68 7.20 -7.16 11.47
N SER A 69 7.28 -6.67 10.23
CA SER A 69 6.84 -5.30 9.93
C SER A 69 5.35 -5.24 9.66
N THR A 70 4.75 -4.10 10.01
CA THR A 70 3.35 -3.80 9.76
C THR A 70 3.22 -2.35 9.34
N ILE A 71 2.41 -2.11 8.32
CA ILE A 71 2.05 -0.75 7.90
C ILE A 71 0.55 -0.62 8.06
N GLY A 72 0.11 0.36 8.87
CA GLY A 72 -1.29 0.64 9.10
C GLY A 72 -1.74 1.89 8.37
N PHE A 73 -2.93 1.83 7.78
CA PHE A 73 -3.57 2.98 7.15
C PHE A 73 -4.76 3.41 8.01
N ILE A 74 -4.94 4.73 8.14
CA ILE A 74 -6.03 5.30 8.95
C ILE A 74 -7.32 5.26 8.17
N CYS A 75 -8.35 4.64 8.76
CA CYS A 75 -9.73 4.70 8.29
C CYS A 75 -10.55 5.57 9.24
N ASN A 76 -11.61 6.19 8.72
CA ASN A 76 -12.40 7.19 9.45
C ASN A 76 -13.65 6.64 10.12
N SER A 77 -14.03 5.39 9.83
CA SER A 77 -15.24 4.77 10.39
C SER A 77 -15.11 3.25 10.38
N PRO A 78 -15.91 2.54 11.22
CA PRO A 78 -15.96 1.08 11.16
C PRO A 78 -16.35 0.55 9.80
N GLU A 79 -17.26 1.23 9.10
CA GLU A 79 -17.71 0.86 7.76
C GLU A 79 -16.57 0.96 6.76
N GLN A 80 -15.75 2.01 6.87
CA GLN A 80 -14.58 2.19 6.01
C GLN A 80 -13.51 1.14 6.29
N ILE A 81 -13.32 0.73 7.54
CA ILE A 81 -12.40 -0.36 7.90
C ILE A 81 -12.83 -1.65 7.22
N GLN A 82 -14.14 -1.97 7.27
CA GLN A 82 -14.66 -3.18 6.64
C GLN A 82 -14.49 -3.12 5.13
N GLU A 83 -14.83 -1.99 4.51
CA GLU A 83 -14.66 -1.79 3.07
C GLU A 83 -13.19 -1.92 2.65
N PHE A 84 -12.28 -1.31 3.39
CA PHE A 84 -10.84 -1.39 3.13
C PHE A 84 -10.36 -2.84 3.14
N HIS A 85 -10.78 -3.61 4.14
CA HIS A 85 -10.47 -5.04 4.24
C HIS A 85 -11.03 -5.82 3.06
N ASP A 86 -12.30 -5.62 2.74
CA ASP A 86 -12.99 -6.37 1.68
C ASP A 86 -12.36 -6.06 0.30
N VAL A 87 -12.06 -4.79 0.03
CA VAL A 87 -11.41 -4.37 -1.20
C VAL A 87 -10.01 -4.97 -1.30
N ALA A 88 -9.26 -5.01 -0.18
CA ALA A 88 -7.93 -5.60 -0.16
C ALA A 88 -7.97 -7.08 -0.52
N VAL A 89 -8.88 -7.84 0.08
CA VAL A 89 -9.02 -9.27 -0.21
C VAL A 89 -9.47 -9.48 -1.66
N ALA A 90 -10.41 -8.68 -2.16
CA ALA A 90 -10.90 -8.78 -3.54
C ALA A 90 -9.80 -8.47 -4.57
N ASN A 91 -8.76 -7.74 -4.20
CA ASN A 91 -7.66 -7.36 -5.09
C ASN A 91 -6.35 -8.13 -4.81
N GLY A 92 -6.42 -9.26 -4.14
CA GLY A 92 -5.30 -10.18 -3.96
C GLY A 92 -4.68 -10.20 -2.59
N GLY A 93 -5.18 -9.42 -1.65
CA GLY A 93 -4.73 -9.47 -0.26
C GLY A 93 -5.18 -10.76 0.43
N THR A 94 -4.43 -11.18 1.44
CA THR A 94 -4.76 -12.35 2.25
C THR A 94 -5.07 -11.92 3.66
N SER A 95 -6.22 -12.36 4.18
CA SER A 95 -6.58 -12.10 5.57
C SER A 95 -5.85 -13.11 6.46
N VAL A 96 -4.97 -12.61 7.33
CA VAL A 96 -4.13 -13.45 8.19
C VAL A 96 -4.52 -13.39 9.67
N GLU A 97 -5.48 -12.53 10.01
CA GLU A 97 -5.99 -12.35 11.36
C GLU A 97 -7.52 -12.42 11.33
N ASP A 98 -8.13 -12.31 12.50
CA ASP A 98 -9.60 -12.24 12.57
C ASP A 98 -10.14 -11.10 11.73
N PRO A 99 -11.37 -11.22 11.19
CA PRO A 99 -12.00 -10.14 10.44
C PRO A 99 -12.01 -8.81 11.21
N PRO A 100 -12.05 -7.66 10.52
CA PRO A 100 -12.12 -6.36 11.17
C PRO A 100 -13.28 -6.26 12.15
N GLY A 101 -13.04 -5.62 13.28
CA GLY A 101 -14.02 -5.42 14.31
C GLY A 101 -13.42 -4.68 15.48
N LEU A 102 -14.18 -4.54 16.56
CA LEU A 102 -13.69 -3.91 17.78
C LEU A 102 -12.71 -4.85 18.45
N ARG A 103 -11.47 -4.39 18.62
CA ARG A 103 -10.41 -5.14 19.29
C ARG A 103 -10.13 -4.55 20.65
N GLN A 104 -9.81 -5.40 21.57
CA GLN A 104 -9.46 -5.00 22.92
C GLN A 104 -7.98 -5.20 23.18
#